data_11c7d6e5af9da97c65c41b6177761c1d
#
_entry.id   11c7d6e5af9da97c65c41b6177761c1d
#
_cell.length_a   1.000
_cell.length_b   1.000
_cell.length_c   1.000
_cell.angle_alpha   90.00
_cell.angle_beta   90.00
_cell.angle_gamma   90.00
#
_symmetry.space_group_name_H-M   'P 1'
#
loop_
_entity.id
_entity.type
_entity.pdbx_description
1 polymer ?
#
loop_
_entity_poly.entity_id
_entity_poly.type
_entity_poly.pdbx_seq_one_letter_code
_entity_poly.pdbx_strand_id
1 'polypeptide(L)'
;MIFSVMKPRIFALVLAIACAALPTLADKKPPQMEKPMAGPRATALRVTWLYIAPDTGSQKVDRVQIGRELVVAEHSGPWIRVYANTDIAEAIQKDTPLIGTNEAPPPISGWMQARGVVVETTPNGDQILMGEAANQESLASDPRGPVNAAQSARLLYRRLAEMFPNLPLAPEAAWRAADILWQLQKADASTRPSAKEREPYLRDQMDEDELKKVIKLYPHTRQADLAAFSLIDNKLCGDWQGSTKCPDKEAEIYEKYAAEHPDGPRTAQALYQAVYRQAVLTDMFAADGSDSKSGAARNNARQLSARLRDKFSQSDFTVRAAALVFKLDEGVPVYGSDRQ
;
A
#
# COMPACT_ATOMS: atom_id res chain seq x y z
N MET A 1 23.78 -46.83 -77.91
CA MET A 1 24.07 -47.13 -76.48
C MET A 1 22.79 -47.00 -75.74
N ILE A 2 22.32 -48.11 -75.26
CA ILE A 2 20.95 -48.32 -74.80
C ILE A 2 20.99 -48.29 -73.26
N PHE A 3 20.23 -47.44 -72.64
CA PHE A 3 20.00 -47.52 -71.18
C PHE A 3 18.55 -47.90 -70.89
N SER A 4 18.43 -49.10 -70.34
CA SER A 4 17.18 -49.74 -69.92
C SER A 4 16.72 -49.09 -68.58
N VAL A 5 15.43 -48.72 -68.53
CA VAL A 5 14.76 -48.19 -67.35
C VAL A 5 14.19 -49.35 -66.53
N MET A 6 14.66 -49.48 -65.30
CA MET A 6 14.11 -50.43 -64.34
C MET A 6 13.24 -49.70 -63.33
N LYS A 7 11.94 -50.08 -63.25
CA LYS A 7 10.98 -49.56 -62.26
C LYS A 7 11.17 -50.28 -60.91
N PRO A 8 11.19 -49.61 -59.80
CA PRO A 8 11.08 -50.29 -58.51
C PRO A 8 9.62 -50.44 -58.08
N ARG A 9 9.33 -51.62 -57.58
CA ARG A 9 8.07 -52.02 -56.96
C ARG A 9 7.97 -51.42 -55.58
N ILE A 10 6.86 -50.70 -55.29
CA ILE A 10 6.53 -50.12 -53.99
C ILE A 10 5.99 -51.27 -53.12
N PHE A 11 6.72 -51.58 -52.03
CA PHE A 11 6.22 -52.40 -50.94
C PHE A 11 5.50 -51.48 -49.97
N ALA A 12 4.18 -51.62 -49.84
CA ALA A 12 3.41 -50.88 -48.77
C ALA A 12 3.56 -51.64 -47.46
N LEU A 13 4.30 -51.05 -46.56
CA LEU A 13 4.41 -51.46 -45.13
C LEU A 13 3.28 -50.85 -44.38
N VAL A 14 2.29 -51.59 -43.94
CA VAL A 14 1.20 -51.18 -43.08
C VAL A 14 1.74 -51.17 -41.65
N LEU A 15 2.02 -49.97 -41.11
CA LEU A 15 2.42 -49.78 -39.72
C LEU A 15 1.14 -49.60 -38.86
N ALA A 16 0.78 -50.64 -38.12
CA ALA A 16 -0.30 -50.57 -37.13
C ALA A 16 0.19 -49.75 -35.92
N ILE A 17 -0.26 -48.50 -35.81
CA ILE A 17 -0.03 -47.68 -34.64
C ILE A 17 -1.03 -48.07 -33.56
N ALA A 18 -0.58 -48.79 -32.55
CA ALA A 18 -1.34 -49.03 -31.34
C ALA A 18 -1.44 -47.70 -30.55
N CYS A 19 -2.60 -47.05 -30.58
CA CYS A 19 -2.93 -45.94 -29.71
C CYS A 19 -3.00 -46.43 -28.25
N ALA A 20 -1.91 -46.34 -27.51
CA ALA A 20 -1.95 -46.41 -26.07
C ALA A 20 -2.74 -45.19 -25.54
N ALA A 21 -3.92 -45.43 -25.02
CA ALA A 21 -4.71 -44.42 -24.33
C ALA A 21 -3.94 -43.95 -23.09
N LEU A 22 -3.33 -42.78 -23.17
CA LEU A 22 -2.82 -42.08 -21.99
C LEU A 22 -4.01 -41.77 -21.07
N PRO A 23 -3.90 -42.02 -19.75
CA PRO A 23 -4.94 -41.60 -18.83
C PRO A 23 -5.06 -40.10 -18.92
N THR A 24 -6.23 -39.62 -19.34
CA THR A 24 -6.60 -38.22 -19.26
C THR A 24 -6.46 -37.81 -17.80
N LEU A 25 -5.50 -36.93 -17.53
CA LEU A 25 -5.46 -36.18 -16.27
C LEU A 25 -6.83 -35.54 -16.14
N ALA A 26 -7.62 -36.04 -15.19
CA ALA A 26 -8.90 -35.45 -14.86
C ALA A 26 -8.68 -33.95 -14.64
N ASP A 27 -9.25 -33.12 -15.50
CA ASP A 27 -9.36 -31.70 -15.29
C ASP A 27 -9.90 -31.51 -13.89
N LYS A 28 -9.04 -31.12 -12.95
CA LYS A 28 -9.49 -30.57 -11.68
C LYS A 28 -10.33 -29.35 -12.06
N LYS A 29 -11.65 -29.47 -11.96
CA LYS A 29 -12.54 -28.33 -12.03
C LYS A 29 -11.88 -27.20 -11.24
N PRO A 30 -11.75 -25.99 -11.83
CA PRO A 30 -11.29 -24.84 -11.07
C PRO A 30 -12.17 -24.77 -9.82
N PRO A 31 -11.59 -24.45 -8.63
CA PRO A 31 -12.37 -24.37 -7.42
C PRO A 31 -13.59 -23.50 -7.72
N GLN A 32 -14.78 -24.06 -7.53
CA GLN A 32 -16.02 -23.30 -7.68
C GLN A 32 -15.86 -22.14 -6.70
N MET A 33 -15.78 -20.90 -7.20
CA MET A 33 -15.95 -19.73 -6.37
C MET A 33 -17.26 -19.95 -5.62
N GLU A 34 -17.16 -20.16 -4.31
CA GLU A 34 -18.33 -20.21 -3.45
C GLU A 34 -19.18 -18.98 -3.79
N LYS A 35 -20.49 -19.22 -4.00
CA LYS A 35 -21.43 -18.12 -4.28
C LYS A 35 -21.17 -17.03 -3.24
N PRO A 36 -20.97 -15.77 -3.66
CA PRO A 36 -20.77 -14.71 -2.70
C PRO A 36 -21.91 -14.75 -1.68
N MET A 37 -21.57 -14.76 -0.40
CA MET A 37 -22.54 -14.85 0.67
C MET A 37 -23.55 -13.72 0.47
N ALA A 38 -24.83 -14.09 0.29
CA ALA A 38 -25.89 -13.13 0.04
C ALA A 38 -26.29 -12.43 1.35
N GLY A 39 -26.27 -11.12 1.35
CA GLY A 39 -26.69 -10.30 2.48
C GLY A 39 -26.01 -8.92 2.49
N PRO A 40 -26.54 -7.97 3.25
CA PRO A 40 -25.94 -6.66 3.41
C PRO A 40 -24.58 -6.77 4.12
N ARG A 41 -23.60 -6.00 3.64
CA ARG A 41 -22.31 -5.88 4.30
C ARG A 41 -22.44 -5.04 5.57
N ALA A 42 -21.66 -5.41 6.57
CA ALA A 42 -21.66 -4.76 7.87
C ALA A 42 -20.28 -4.79 8.51
N THR A 43 -20.13 -4.04 9.60
CA THR A 43 -18.93 -4.08 10.45
C THR A 43 -19.27 -3.77 11.90
N ALA A 44 -18.47 -4.30 12.83
CA ALA A 44 -18.65 -4.06 14.26
C ALA A 44 -17.75 -2.90 14.75
N LEU A 45 -18.31 -1.99 15.55
CA LEU A 45 -17.59 -0.89 16.20
C LEU A 45 -16.90 -1.30 17.51
N ARG A 46 -17.12 -2.51 17.95
CA ARG A 46 -16.53 -3.06 19.18
C ARG A 46 -16.25 -4.55 19.04
N VAL A 47 -15.31 -5.03 19.81
CA VAL A 47 -15.08 -6.48 19.91
C VAL A 47 -16.34 -7.14 20.47
N THR A 48 -16.83 -8.17 19.79
CA THR A 48 -18.03 -8.89 20.17
C THR A 48 -17.87 -10.40 19.97
N TRP A 49 -18.70 -11.18 20.68
CA TRP A 49 -18.73 -12.63 20.55
C TRP A 49 -19.76 -13.07 19.53
N LEU A 50 -19.44 -14.11 18.79
CA LEU A 50 -20.40 -14.92 18.04
C LEU A 50 -20.88 -16.06 18.90
N TYR A 51 -22.16 -16.38 18.80
CA TYR A 51 -22.84 -17.44 19.56
C TYR A 51 -23.51 -18.44 18.59
N ILE A 52 -23.69 -19.67 19.03
CA ILE A 52 -24.41 -20.70 18.24
C ILE A 52 -25.88 -20.33 18.07
N ALA A 53 -26.51 -19.76 19.10
CA ALA A 53 -27.93 -19.35 19.13
C ALA A 53 -28.05 -17.87 19.51
N PRO A 54 -29.20 -17.21 19.23
CA PRO A 54 -29.47 -15.81 19.60
C PRO A 54 -29.73 -15.65 21.10
N ASP A 55 -28.81 -16.11 21.92
CA ASP A 55 -28.83 -16.08 23.37
C ASP A 55 -27.40 -15.96 23.93
N THR A 56 -27.17 -15.04 24.87
CA THR A 56 -25.87 -14.84 25.54
C THR A 56 -25.45 -16.03 26.42
N GLY A 57 -26.38 -16.88 26.84
CA GLY A 57 -26.14 -18.13 27.57
C GLY A 57 -25.67 -19.27 26.66
N SER A 58 -25.82 -19.14 25.33
CA SER A 58 -25.40 -20.18 24.40
C SER A 58 -23.88 -20.23 24.23
N GLN A 59 -23.38 -21.30 23.64
CA GLN A 59 -21.96 -21.49 23.42
C GLN A 59 -21.39 -20.39 22.50
N LYS A 60 -20.25 -19.83 22.90
CA LYS A 60 -19.44 -18.89 22.09
C LYS A 60 -18.71 -19.64 21.00
N VAL A 61 -18.74 -19.10 19.78
CA VAL A 61 -18.08 -19.67 18.61
C VAL A 61 -16.72 -19.00 18.40
N ASP A 62 -16.72 -17.66 18.28
CA ASP A 62 -15.52 -16.87 18.02
C ASP A 62 -15.72 -15.40 18.41
N ARG A 63 -14.67 -14.59 18.25
CA ARG A 63 -14.68 -13.14 18.47
C ARG A 63 -14.53 -12.37 17.17
N VAL A 64 -15.38 -11.39 16.98
CA VAL A 64 -15.26 -10.41 15.89
C VAL A 64 -14.50 -9.21 16.42
N GLN A 65 -13.42 -8.84 15.72
CA GLN A 65 -12.64 -7.65 16.02
C GLN A 65 -13.27 -6.40 15.38
N ILE A 66 -12.89 -5.22 15.89
CA ILE A 66 -13.35 -3.93 15.36
C ILE A 66 -12.97 -3.80 13.88
N GLY A 67 -13.91 -3.34 13.07
CA GLY A 67 -13.69 -3.05 11.64
C GLY A 67 -13.66 -4.27 10.71
N ARG A 68 -13.76 -5.50 11.24
CA ARG A 68 -13.85 -6.70 10.40
C ARG A 68 -15.14 -6.72 9.59
N GLU A 69 -15.06 -7.26 8.39
CA GLU A 69 -16.21 -7.40 7.52
C GLU A 69 -17.15 -8.50 8.01
N LEU A 70 -18.43 -8.19 7.96
CA LEU A 70 -19.52 -9.07 8.23
C LEU A 70 -20.50 -9.08 7.06
N VAL A 71 -21.13 -10.22 6.81
CA VAL A 71 -22.31 -10.33 5.93
C VAL A 71 -23.50 -10.76 6.79
N VAL A 72 -24.55 -9.94 6.84
CA VAL A 72 -25.74 -10.23 7.64
C VAL A 72 -26.63 -11.19 6.88
N ALA A 73 -26.87 -12.38 7.44
CA ALA A 73 -27.67 -13.43 6.82
C ALA A 73 -29.11 -13.43 7.33
N GLU A 74 -29.35 -13.10 8.62
CA GLU A 74 -30.64 -13.30 9.27
C GLU A 74 -30.81 -12.33 10.44
N HIS A 75 -32.07 -11.99 10.77
CA HIS A 75 -32.43 -11.17 11.92
C HIS A 75 -33.37 -11.94 12.85
N SER A 76 -33.15 -11.82 14.18
CA SER A 76 -34.01 -12.38 15.21
C SER A 76 -34.10 -11.42 16.41
N GLY A 77 -35.04 -10.50 16.39
CA GLY A 77 -35.17 -9.44 17.40
C GLY A 77 -33.90 -8.57 17.48
N PRO A 78 -33.24 -8.49 18.65
CA PRO A 78 -32.02 -7.73 18.82
C PRO A 78 -30.75 -8.44 18.31
N TRP A 79 -30.90 -9.63 17.72
CA TRP A 79 -29.83 -10.48 17.23
C TRP A 79 -29.77 -10.50 15.72
N ILE A 80 -28.55 -10.61 15.20
CA ILE A 80 -28.29 -10.88 13.80
C ILE A 80 -27.40 -12.13 13.68
N ARG A 81 -27.69 -12.95 12.69
CA ARG A 81 -26.79 -14.02 12.26
C ARG A 81 -25.90 -13.48 11.16
N VAL A 82 -24.62 -13.68 11.33
CA VAL A 82 -23.61 -13.16 10.38
C VAL A 82 -22.67 -14.25 9.93
N TYR A 83 -22.11 -14.05 8.76
CA TYR A 83 -20.82 -14.61 8.38
C TYR A 83 -19.77 -13.56 8.72
N ALA A 84 -18.79 -13.92 9.55
CA ALA A 84 -17.80 -13.00 10.08
C ALA A 84 -16.43 -13.23 9.46
N ASN A 85 -15.60 -12.18 9.49
CA ASN A 85 -14.22 -12.21 9.01
C ASN A 85 -14.10 -12.61 7.53
N THR A 86 -15.05 -12.18 6.70
CA THR A 86 -15.07 -12.47 5.26
C THR A 86 -13.92 -11.83 4.51
N ASP A 87 -13.24 -10.85 5.12
CA ASP A 87 -12.07 -10.14 4.60
C ASP A 87 -10.71 -10.78 4.94
N ILE A 88 -10.68 -11.86 5.74
CA ILE A 88 -9.42 -12.52 6.12
C ILE A 88 -8.76 -13.21 4.92
N ALA A 89 -9.53 -13.78 4.01
CA ALA A 89 -9.01 -14.46 2.83
C ALA A 89 -8.11 -13.56 1.99
N GLU A 90 -8.47 -12.28 1.81
CA GLU A 90 -7.66 -11.32 1.07
C GLU A 90 -6.33 -10.99 1.76
N ALA A 91 -6.33 -10.96 3.10
CA ALA A 91 -5.13 -10.66 3.89
C ALA A 91 -4.11 -11.81 3.82
N ILE A 92 -4.59 -13.06 3.89
CA ILE A 92 -3.72 -14.24 3.88
C ILE A 92 -3.06 -14.46 2.52
N GLN A 93 -3.76 -14.19 1.41
CA GLN A 93 -3.21 -14.38 0.05
C GLN A 93 -1.99 -13.49 -0.23
N LYS A 94 -1.86 -12.35 0.44
CA LYS A 94 -0.75 -11.41 0.22
C LYS A 94 0.51 -11.73 1.05
N ASP A 95 0.36 -12.32 2.23
CA ASP A 95 1.45 -12.44 3.20
C ASP A 95 2.09 -13.83 3.27
N THR A 96 1.57 -14.83 2.54
CA THR A 96 2.05 -16.21 2.68
C THR A 96 2.83 -16.66 1.45
N PRO A 97 4.08 -17.15 1.60
CA PRO A 97 4.80 -17.82 0.52
C PRO A 97 3.99 -19.01 0.02
N LEU A 98 3.96 -19.22 -1.29
CA LEU A 98 3.22 -20.27 -2.02
C LEU A 98 3.68 -21.71 -1.69
N ILE A 99 4.06 -22.01 -0.46
CA ILE A 99 4.49 -23.34 0.00
C ILE A 99 3.35 -23.93 0.83
N GLY A 100 2.43 -24.60 0.15
CA GLY A 100 1.32 -25.30 0.76
C GLY A 100 -0.05 -24.84 0.27
N THR A 101 -1.04 -25.68 0.36
CA THR A 101 -2.45 -25.37 0.07
C THR A 101 -2.99 -24.46 1.17
N ASN A 102 -2.71 -23.15 1.10
CA ASN A 102 -3.31 -22.18 2.00
C ASN A 102 -4.72 -21.83 1.49
N GLU A 103 -5.65 -22.74 1.70
CA GLU A 103 -7.05 -22.38 1.63
C GLU A 103 -7.34 -21.42 2.79
N ALA A 104 -7.87 -20.25 2.44
CA ALA A 104 -8.33 -19.32 3.47
C ALA A 104 -9.36 -20.02 4.37
N PRO A 105 -9.29 -19.87 5.70
CA PRO A 105 -10.28 -20.49 6.57
C PRO A 105 -11.67 -20.02 6.17
N PRO A 106 -12.66 -20.94 6.13
CA PRO A 106 -14.02 -20.57 5.77
C PRO A 106 -14.55 -19.51 6.74
N PRO A 107 -15.39 -18.57 6.26
CA PRO A 107 -16.03 -17.59 7.12
C PRO A 107 -16.81 -18.24 8.24
N ILE A 108 -16.67 -17.69 9.45
CA ILE A 108 -17.33 -18.23 10.63
C ILE A 108 -18.75 -17.67 10.71
N SER A 109 -19.77 -18.55 10.79
CA SER A 109 -21.15 -18.14 10.98
C SER A 109 -21.55 -18.23 12.46
N GLY A 110 -22.28 -17.21 12.93
CA GLY A 110 -22.80 -17.19 14.30
C GLY A 110 -23.76 -16.03 14.54
N TRP A 111 -24.40 -16.04 15.72
CA TRP A 111 -25.29 -15.00 16.17
C TRP A 111 -24.56 -13.97 17.01
N MET A 112 -24.86 -12.69 16.80
CA MET A 112 -24.36 -11.59 17.61
C MET A 112 -25.46 -10.56 17.84
N GLN A 113 -25.31 -9.73 18.87
CA GLN A 113 -26.21 -8.59 19.05
C GLN A 113 -26.00 -7.57 17.94
N ALA A 114 -27.09 -7.07 17.35
CA ALA A 114 -27.06 -6.02 16.33
C ALA A 114 -26.53 -4.67 16.86
N ARG A 115 -26.55 -4.47 18.16
CA ARG A 115 -26.08 -3.23 18.80
C ARG A 115 -24.59 -2.99 18.58
N GLY A 116 -24.26 -1.85 17.97
CA GLY A 116 -22.89 -1.48 17.64
C GLY A 116 -22.37 -2.09 16.34
N VAL A 117 -23.29 -2.51 15.46
CA VAL A 117 -23.02 -2.93 14.09
C VAL A 117 -23.52 -1.85 13.13
N VAL A 118 -22.67 -1.47 12.20
CA VAL A 118 -23.00 -0.55 11.08
C VAL A 118 -23.20 -1.41 9.84
N VAL A 119 -24.33 -1.21 9.17
CA VAL A 119 -24.68 -1.82 7.87
C VAL A 119 -24.75 -0.75 6.80
N GLU A 120 -24.74 -1.13 5.52
CA GLU A 120 -24.81 -0.20 4.39
C GLU A 120 -26.02 0.75 4.43
N THR A 121 -27.11 0.33 5.10
CA THR A 121 -28.33 1.12 5.26
C THR A 121 -28.40 1.93 6.55
N THR A 122 -27.34 1.91 7.37
CA THR A 122 -27.31 2.68 8.63
C THR A 122 -27.32 4.18 8.33
N PRO A 123 -28.27 4.97 8.84
CA PRO A 123 -28.28 6.41 8.68
C PRO A 123 -26.96 7.03 9.19
N ASN A 124 -26.31 7.87 8.39
CA ASN A 124 -24.98 8.47 8.66
C ASN A 124 -23.90 7.43 8.99
N GLY A 125 -24.00 6.23 8.40
CA GLY A 125 -23.06 5.14 8.62
C GLY A 125 -21.60 5.51 8.28
N ASP A 126 -21.40 6.32 7.25
CA ASP A 126 -20.11 6.88 6.87
C ASP A 126 -19.50 7.77 7.96
N GLN A 127 -20.30 8.67 8.55
CA GLN A 127 -19.83 9.54 9.64
C GLN A 127 -19.53 8.75 10.92
N ILE A 128 -20.36 7.75 11.22
CA ILE A 128 -20.15 6.85 12.38
C ILE A 128 -18.83 6.09 12.22
N LEU A 129 -18.58 5.50 11.05
CA LEU A 129 -17.34 4.77 10.76
C LEU A 129 -16.13 5.70 10.78
N MET A 130 -16.26 6.91 10.20
CA MET A 130 -15.19 7.92 10.20
C MET A 130 -14.81 8.33 11.62
N GLY A 131 -15.81 8.61 12.47
CA GLY A 131 -15.60 9.00 13.86
C GLY A 131 -14.92 7.91 14.68
N GLU A 132 -15.39 6.67 14.57
CA GLU A 132 -14.79 5.56 15.32
C GLU A 132 -13.39 5.22 14.78
N ALA A 133 -13.17 5.28 13.47
CA ALA A 133 -11.83 5.11 12.90
C ALA A 133 -10.85 6.17 13.43
N ALA A 134 -11.25 7.43 13.50
CA ALA A 134 -10.43 8.50 14.06
C ALA A 134 -10.15 8.30 15.56
N ASN A 135 -11.12 7.79 16.33
CA ASN A 135 -10.90 7.41 17.74
C ASN A 135 -9.83 6.31 17.86
N GLN A 136 -9.91 5.27 17.05
CA GLN A 136 -8.93 4.18 17.05
C GLN A 136 -7.52 4.67 16.60
N GLU A 137 -7.45 5.57 15.62
CA GLU A 137 -6.20 6.19 15.17
C GLU A 137 -5.57 7.04 16.30
N SER A 138 -6.38 7.80 17.04
CA SER A 138 -5.92 8.56 18.22
C SER A 138 -5.40 7.62 19.30
N LEU A 139 -6.10 6.53 19.58
CA LEU A 139 -5.65 5.50 20.53
C LEU A 139 -4.34 4.83 20.11
N ALA A 140 -4.13 4.64 18.81
CA ALA A 140 -2.88 4.08 18.27
C ALA A 140 -1.68 5.01 18.50
N SER A 141 -1.92 6.31 18.64
CA SER A 141 -0.88 7.30 18.91
C SER A 141 -0.54 7.42 20.41
N ASP A 142 -1.36 6.83 21.29
CA ASP A 142 -1.08 6.79 22.74
C ASP A 142 -0.18 5.58 23.05
N PRO A 143 1.00 5.77 23.66
CA PRO A 143 1.88 4.66 24.07
C PRO A 143 1.22 3.62 25.00
N ARG A 144 0.14 3.98 25.67
CA ARG A 144 -0.67 3.09 26.52
C ARG A 144 -1.93 2.57 25.82
N GLY A 145 -2.14 2.95 24.57
CA GLY A 145 -3.29 2.52 23.76
C GLY A 145 -3.28 1.02 23.46
N PRO A 146 -4.40 0.48 22.99
CA PRO A 146 -4.49 -0.91 22.57
C PRO A 146 -3.51 -1.21 21.41
N VAL A 147 -2.79 -2.31 21.49
CA VAL A 147 -1.78 -2.72 20.50
C VAL A 147 -2.35 -2.82 19.08
N ASN A 148 -3.63 -3.18 18.94
CA ASN A 148 -4.31 -3.36 17.66
C ASN A 148 -5.11 -2.11 17.22
N ALA A 149 -4.97 -0.97 17.89
CA ALA A 149 -5.74 0.24 17.58
C ALA A 149 -5.50 0.75 16.15
N ALA A 150 -4.25 0.79 15.70
CA ALA A 150 -3.92 1.17 14.33
C ALA A 150 -4.60 0.25 13.29
N GLN A 151 -4.57 -1.07 13.52
CA GLN A 151 -5.23 -2.02 12.64
C GLN A 151 -6.75 -1.86 12.67
N SER A 152 -7.34 -1.59 13.82
CA SER A 152 -8.78 -1.31 13.95
C SER A 152 -9.18 -0.04 13.20
N ALA A 153 -8.40 1.04 13.33
CA ALA A 153 -8.59 2.28 12.57
C ALA A 153 -8.56 2.00 11.06
N ARG A 154 -7.51 1.32 10.60
CA ARG A 154 -7.36 0.94 9.18
C ARG A 154 -8.58 0.19 8.66
N LEU A 155 -9.05 -0.83 9.38
CA LEU A 155 -10.19 -1.64 8.95
C LEU A 155 -11.49 -0.82 8.89
N LEU A 156 -11.74 0.05 9.86
CA LEU A 156 -12.92 0.93 9.87
C LEU A 156 -12.90 1.93 8.71
N TYR A 157 -11.77 2.58 8.43
CA TYR A 157 -11.61 3.45 7.27
C TYR A 157 -11.83 2.68 5.96
N ARG A 158 -11.27 1.47 5.85
CA ARG A 158 -11.48 0.60 4.69
C ARG A 158 -12.96 0.27 4.52
N ARG A 159 -13.67 -0.13 5.60
CA ARG A 159 -15.11 -0.42 5.54
C ARG A 159 -15.92 0.78 5.09
N LEU A 160 -15.59 1.99 5.57
CA LEU A 160 -16.26 3.20 5.11
C LEU A 160 -16.13 3.36 3.59
N ALA A 161 -14.91 3.29 3.07
CA ALA A 161 -14.66 3.47 1.63
C ALA A 161 -15.32 2.39 0.77
N GLU A 162 -15.45 1.15 1.27
CA GLU A 162 -16.08 0.03 0.56
C GLU A 162 -17.60 0.03 0.64
N MET A 163 -18.18 0.37 1.80
CA MET A 163 -19.63 0.37 2.01
C MET A 163 -20.28 1.66 1.48
N PHE A 164 -19.56 2.78 1.48
CA PHE A 164 -20.07 4.10 1.11
C PHE A 164 -19.20 4.81 0.03
N PRO A 165 -18.87 4.14 -1.09
CA PRO A 165 -17.84 4.61 -2.04
C PRO A 165 -18.17 5.94 -2.71
N ASN A 166 -19.44 6.30 -2.79
CA ASN A 166 -19.94 7.51 -3.47
C ASN A 166 -20.12 8.71 -2.52
N LEU A 167 -19.88 8.54 -1.22
CA LEU A 167 -20.04 9.63 -0.26
C LEU A 167 -18.76 10.47 -0.11
N PRO A 168 -18.86 11.74 0.30
CA PRO A 168 -17.73 12.67 0.34
C PRO A 168 -16.57 12.23 1.22
N LEU A 169 -16.81 11.40 2.22
CA LEU A 169 -15.78 10.89 3.13
C LEU A 169 -14.97 9.71 2.56
N ALA A 170 -15.46 9.05 1.50
CA ALA A 170 -14.82 7.85 0.96
C ALA A 170 -13.38 8.05 0.47
N PRO A 171 -13.01 9.13 -0.24
CA PRO A 171 -11.62 9.35 -0.65
C PRO A 171 -10.66 9.50 0.53
N GLU A 172 -11.06 10.25 1.57
CA GLU A 172 -10.26 10.42 2.78
C GLU A 172 -10.09 9.10 3.52
N ALA A 173 -11.18 8.35 3.69
CA ALA A 173 -11.14 7.05 4.36
C ALA A 173 -10.27 6.04 3.61
N ALA A 174 -10.39 5.96 2.29
CA ALA A 174 -9.56 5.07 1.47
C ALA A 174 -8.07 5.41 1.62
N TRP A 175 -7.73 6.71 1.56
CA TRP A 175 -6.35 7.13 1.75
C TRP A 175 -5.84 6.84 3.16
N ARG A 176 -6.60 7.15 4.23
CA ARG A 176 -6.18 6.86 5.61
C ARG A 176 -5.96 5.37 5.85
N ALA A 177 -6.83 4.52 5.32
CA ALA A 177 -6.67 3.07 5.40
C ALA A 177 -5.36 2.62 4.74
N ALA A 178 -5.05 3.14 3.55
CA ALA A 178 -3.84 2.84 2.81
C ALA A 178 -2.58 3.41 3.50
N ASP A 179 -2.65 4.64 4.02
CA ASP A 179 -1.53 5.28 4.70
C ASP A 179 -1.18 4.58 6.02
N ILE A 180 -2.17 4.18 6.82
CA ILE A 180 -1.91 3.40 8.05
C ILE A 180 -1.19 2.09 7.71
N LEU A 181 -1.64 1.36 6.68
CA LEU A 181 -0.95 0.14 6.23
C LEU A 181 0.49 0.43 5.82
N TRP A 182 0.69 1.49 5.03
CA TRP A 182 1.99 1.94 4.58
C TRP A 182 2.94 2.26 5.73
N GLN A 183 2.48 3.01 6.73
CA GLN A 183 3.27 3.36 7.90
C GLN A 183 3.62 2.14 8.75
N LEU A 184 2.71 1.19 8.93
CA LEU A 184 2.98 -0.06 9.63
C LEU A 184 4.06 -0.89 8.91
N GLN A 185 3.95 -1.04 7.59
CA GLN A 185 4.94 -1.77 6.79
C GLN A 185 6.29 -1.04 6.78
N LYS A 186 6.29 0.29 6.67
CA LYS A 186 7.51 1.11 6.72
C LYS A 186 8.22 0.97 8.07
N ALA A 187 7.47 0.98 9.17
CA ALA A 187 8.01 0.75 10.50
C ALA A 187 8.65 -0.64 10.61
N ASP A 188 7.97 -1.69 10.14
CA ASP A 188 8.52 -3.06 10.10
C ASP A 188 9.78 -3.14 9.23
N ALA A 189 9.72 -2.67 7.98
CA ALA A 189 10.85 -2.67 7.06
C ALA A 189 12.07 -1.94 7.62
N SER A 190 11.87 -0.85 8.38
CA SER A 190 12.96 -0.07 8.99
C SER A 190 13.74 -0.84 10.06
N THR A 191 13.17 -1.88 10.63
CA THR A 191 13.83 -2.74 11.65
C THR A 191 14.71 -3.82 11.04
N ARG A 192 14.57 -4.09 9.74
CA ARG A 192 15.26 -5.18 9.06
C ARG A 192 16.69 -4.78 8.65
N PRO A 193 17.64 -5.70 8.59
CA PRO A 193 19.01 -5.42 8.14
C PRO A 193 19.06 -4.78 6.75
N SER A 194 18.17 -5.19 5.83
CA SER A 194 18.03 -4.67 4.47
C SER A 194 17.66 -3.17 4.40
N ALA A 195 17.18 -2.57 5.50
CA ALA A 195 16.81 -1.15 5.51
C ALA A 195 17.95 -0.21 5.12
N LYS A 196 19.20 -0.62 5.36
CA LYS A 196 20.42 0.15 5.04
C LYS A 196 20.99 -0.16 3.66
N GLU A 197 20.46 -1.13 2.94
CA GLU A 197 20.92 -1.45 1.59
C GLU A 197 20.76 -0.23 0.69
N ARG A 198 21.83 0.09 -0.08
CA ARG A 198 21.83 1.25 -0.95
C ARG A 198 20.77 1.13 -2.04
N GLU A 199 20.77 0.00 -2.72
CA GLU A 199 19.88 -0.20 -3.87
C GLU A 199 18.44 -0.47 -3.41
N PRO A 200 17.44 0.27 -3.93
CA PRO A 200 16.04 0.11 -3.51
C PRO A 200 15.50 -1.33 -3.65
N TYR A 201 15.91 -2.06 -4.69
CA TYR A 201 15.44 -3.43 -4.94
C TYR A 201 16.01 -4.49 -3.98
N LEU A 202 17.03 -4.15 -3.19
CA LEU A 202 17.58 -5.01 -2.11
C LEU A 202 16.89 -4.75 -0.78
N ARG A 203 16.10 -3.70 -0.68
CA ARG A 203 15.34 -3.36 0.53
C ARG A 203 13.98 -4.03 0.52
N ASP A 204 13.44 -4.30 1.70
CA ASP A 204 12.05 -4.72 1.82
C ASP A 204 11.13 -3.61 1.31
N GLN A 205 10.34 -3.93 0.30
CA GLN A 205 9.39 -3.01 -0.31
C GLN A 205 8.05 -3.07 0.42
N MET A 206 7.43 -1.92 0.63
CA MET A 206 6.05 -1.86 1.10
C MET A 206 5.08 -2.23 -0.05
N ASP A 207 3.94 -2.84 0.28
CA ASP A 207 2.89 -3.15 -0.69
C ASP A 207 2.21 -1.86 -1.18
N GLU A 208 2.33 -1.58 -2.47
CA GLU A 208 1.83 -0.37 -3.11
C GLU A 208 0.34 -0.43 -3.53
N ASP A 209 -0.30 -1.59 -3.45
CA ASP A 209 -1.61 -1.83 -4.05
C ASP A 209 -2.70 -0.92 -3.52
N GLU A 210 -2.78 -0.74 -2.19
CA GLU A 210 -3.81 0.11 -1.57
C GLU A 210 -3.61 1.59 -1.95
N LEU A 211 -2.37 2.09 -1.98
CA LEU A 211 -2.07 3.46 -2.42
C LEU A 211 -2.37 3.65 -3.92
N LYS A 212 -1.99 2.69 -4.76
CA LYS A 212 -2.32 2.70 -6.20
C LYS A 212 -3.83 2.65 -6.44
N LYS A 213 -4.56 1.91 -5.60
CA LYS A 213 -6.02 1.86 -5.65
C LYS A 213 -6.64 3.22 -5.33
N VAL A 214 -6.12 3.96 -4.34
CA VAL A 214 -6.56 5.34 -4.04
C VAL A 214 -6.37 6.25 -5.24
N ILE A 215 -5.18 6.24 -5.86
CA ILE A 215 -4.89 7.05 -7.05
C ILE A 215 -5.84 6.72 -8.21
N LYS A 216 -6.13 5.44 -8.41
CA LYS A 216 -7.00 4.97 -9.50
C LYS A 216 -8.47 5.33 -9.29
N LEU A 217 -8.98 5.20 -8.06
CA LEU A 217 -10.40 5.42 -7.75
C LEU A 217 -10.75 6.89 -7.55
N TYR A 218 -9.80 7.70 -7.08
CA TYR A 218 -10.00 9.11 -6.73
C TYR A 218 -8.98 10.02 -7.44
N PRO A 219 -8.86 9.96 -8.78
CA PRO A 219 -7.87 10.75 -9.51
C PRO A 219 -8.11 12.25 -9.31
N HIS A 220 -7.03 13.03 -9.37
CA HIS A 220 -7.07 14.50 -9.21
C HIS A 220 -7.60 14.99 -7.86
N THR A 221 -7.55 14.15 -6.84
CA THR A 221 -7.88 14.53 -5.47
C THR A 221 -6.62 14.75 -4.65
N ARG A 222 -6.77 15.55 -3.58
CA ARG A 222 -5.72 15.71 -2.56
C ARG A 222 -5.20 14.36 -2.03
N GLN A 223 -6.09 13.37 -1.89
CA GLN A 223 -5.78 12.04 -1.39
C GLN A 223 -4.95 11.22 -2.38
N ALA A 224 -5.22 11.34 -3.68
CA ALA A 224 -4.40 10.74 -4.72
C ALA A 224 -2.99 11.33 -4.73
N ASP A 225 -2.84 12.65 -4.56
CA ASP A 225 -1.55 13.31 -4.47
C ASP A 225 -0.75 12.86 -3.24
N LEU A 226 -1.42 12.69 -2.09
CA LEU A 226 -0.81 12.14 -0.87
C LEU A 226 -0.34 10.70 -1.09
N ALA A 227 -1.17 9.85 -1.70
CA ALA A 227 -0.82 8.47 -2.02
C ALA A 227 0.39 8.39 -2.98
N ALA A 228 0.40 9.24 -4.01
CA ALA A 228 1.53 9.32 -4.95
C ALA A 228 2.83 9.74 -4.27
N PHE A 229 2.77 10.63 -3.27
CA PHE A 229 3.94 11.02 -2.49
C PHE A 229 4.48 9.86 -1.65
N SER A 230 3.60 9.10 -0.98
CA SER A 230 4.02 7.94 -0.18
C SER A 230 4.72 6.88 -1.00
N LEU A 231 4.30 6.64 -2.25
CA LEU A 231 4.94 5.67 -3.17
C LEU A 231 6.41 6.03 -3.53
N ILE A 232 6.87 7.24 -3.23
CA ILE A 232 8.27 7.63 -3.40
C ILE A 232 9.19 6.80 -2.52
N ASP A 233 8.76 6.45 -1.30
CA ASP A 233 9.58 5.75 -0.30
C ASP A 233 10.22 4.45 -0.85
N ASN A 234 9.49 3.68 -1.66
CA ASN A 234 10.00 2.45 -2.28
C ASN A 234 11.08 2.68 -3.34
N LYS A 235 11.21 3.92 -3.84
CA LYS A 235 12.16 4.29 -4.90
C LYS A 235 13.44 4.90 -4.37
N LEU A 236 13.45 5.27 -3.08
CA LEU A 236 14.60 5.91 -2.45
C LEU A 236 15.67 4.88 -2.12
N CYS A 237 16.93 5.29 -2.15
CA CYS A 237 18.02 4.51 -1.60
C CYS A 237 17.90 4.39 -0.06
N GLY A 238 18.59 3.40 0.49
CA GLY A 238 18.82 3.34 1.94
C GLY A 238 19.99 4.26 2.35
N ASP A 239 21.09 3.68 2.82
CA ASP A 239 22.32 4.45 3.05
C ASP A 239 23.02 4.71 1.71
N TRP A 240 23.33 5.96 1.43
CA TRP A 240 23.99 6.35 0.16
C TRP A 240 25.43 5.88 0.04
N GLN A 241 26.11 5.60 1.17
CA GLN A 241 27.47 5.07 1.22
C GLN A 241 28.47 5.89 0.37
N GLY A 242 28.29 7.21 0.31
CA GLY A 242 29.13 8.11 -0.48
C GLY A 242 28.85 8.11 -1.98
N SER A 243 27.84 7.37 -2.47
CA SER A 243 27.49 7.36 -3.90
C SER A 243 26.67 8.58 -4.32
N THR A 244 27.15 9.34 -5.28
CA THR A 244 26.44 10.49 -5.86
C THR A 244 25.20 10.07 -6.66
N LYS A 245 25.12 8.82 -7.12
CA LYS A 245 23.99 8.30 -7.92
C LYS A 245 22.66 8.32 -7.16
N CYS A 246 22.70 8.05 -5.84
CA CYS A 246 21.47 8.00 -5.03
C CYS A 246 20.85 9.39 -4.86
N PRO A 247 21.53 10.41 -4.31
CA PRO A 247 20.92 11.73 -4.17
C PRO A 247 20.57 12.37 -5.53
N ASP A 248 21.28 12.06 -6.61
CA ASP A 248 20.96 12.53 -7.95
C ASP A 248 19.61 11.98 -8.43
N LYS A 249 19.44 10.66 -8.40
CA LYS A 249 18.19 10.00 -8.76
C LYS A 249 17.03 10.41 -7.84
N GLU A 250 17.28 10.57 -6.55
CA GLU A 250 16.25 10.98 -5.59
C GLU A 250 15.79 12.42 -5.83
N ALA A 251 16.71 13.34 -6.21
CA ALA A 251 16.35 14.69 -6.60
C ALA A 251 15.38 14.67 -7.79
N GLU A 252 15.68 13.90 -8.83
CA GLU A 252 14.82 13.74 -10.01
C GLU A 252 13.42 13.19 -9.63
N ILE A 253 13.33 12.20 -8.72
CA ILE A 253 12.07 11.63 -8.26
C ILE A 253 11.20 12.69 -7.59
N TYR A 254 11.77 13.51 -6.70
CA TYR A 254 11.03 14.56 -6.01
C TYR A 254 10.66 15.73 -6.94
N GLU A 255 11.53 16.11 -7.87
CA GLU A 255 11.22 17.12 -8.88
C GLU A 255 10.10 16.66 -9.81
N LYS A 256 10.12 15.40 -10.22
CA LYS A 256 9.06 14.78 -11.01
C LYS A 256 7.71 14.84 -10.28
N TYR A 257 7.68 14.42 -9.00
CA TYR A 257 6.46 14.55 -8.21
C TYR A 257 5.96 16.00 -8.16
N ALA A 258 6.84 16.96 -7.91
CA ALA A 258 6.47 18.37 -7.84
C ALA A 258 5.97 18.96 -9.17
N ALA A 259 6.39 18.36 -10.30
CA ALA A 259 5.91 18.74 -11.63
C ALA A 259 4.53 18.11 -11.94
N GLU A 260 4.32 16.86 -11.57
CA GLU A 260 3.07 16.13 -11.79
C GLU A 260 1.95 16.59 -10.84
N HIS A 261 2.29 17.06 -9.64
CA HIS A 261 1.36 17.50 -8.59
C HIS A 261 1.68 18.94 -8.14
N PRO A 262 1.58 19.94 -9.05
CA PRO A 262 2.08 21.30 -8.76
C PRO A 262 1.37 21.96 -7.58
N ASP A 263 0.11 21.67 -7.32
CA ASP A 263 -0.71 22.20 -6.23
C ASP A 263 -1.00 21.16 -5.13
N GLY A 264 -0.30 20.05 -5.19
CA GLY A 264 -0.45 18.94 -4.24
C GLY A 264 -0.03 19.30 -2.82
N PRO A 265 -0.58 18.62 -1.81
CA PRO A 265 -0.33 18.91 -0.39
C PRO A 265 1.13 18.65 0.04
N ARG A 266 1.90 17.89 -0.73
CA ARG A 266 3.29 17.53 -0.47
C ARG A 266 4.28 18.18 -1.44
N THR A 267 3.83 19.05 -2.34
CA THR A 267 4.70 19.65 -3.37
C THR A 267 5.80 20.51 -2.78
N ALA A 268 5.49 21.33 -1.78
CA ALA A 268 6.52 22.10 -1.08
C ALA A 268 7.56 21.20 -0.39
N GLN A 269 7.11 20.10 0.21
CA GLN A 269 7.99 19.09 0.81
C GLN A 269 8.86 18.41 -0.25
N ALA A 270 8.30 18.03 -1.40
CA ALA A 270 9.05 17.41 -2.48
C ALA A 270 10.14 18.34 -3.02
N LEU A 271 9.81 19.61 -3.28
CA LEU A 271 10.80 20.61 -3.71
C LEU A 271 11.91 20.79 -2.68
N TYR A 272 11.59 20.84 -1.40
CA TYR A 272 12.61 20.91 -0.34
C TYR A 272 13.51 19.67 -0.35
N GLN A 273 12.94 18.48 -0.51
CA GLN A 273 13.73 17.25 -0.60
C GLN A 273 14.66 17.25 -1.80
N ALA A 274 14.23 17.81 -2.93
CA ALA A 274 15.10 18.01 -4.10
C ALA A 274 16.21 19.03 -3.83
N VAL A 275 15.91 20.17 -3.19
CA VAL A 275 16.93 21.16 -2.75
C VAL A 275 17.98 20.49 -1.87
N TYR A 276 17.56 19.69 -0.89
CA TYR A 276 18.48 19.01 0.01
C TYR A 276 19.43 18.07 -0.75
N ARG A 277 18.92 17.26 -1.70
CA ARG A 277 19.74 16.35 -2.51
C ARG A 277 20.74 17.10 -3.39
N GLN A 278 20.31 18.19 -4.01
CA GLN A 278 21.20 19.04 -4.81
C GLN A 278 22.26 19.73 -3.94
N ALA A 279 21.92 20.12 -2.72
CA ALA A 279 22.88 20.66 -1.75
C ALA A 279 23.95 19.62 -1.37
N VAL A 280 23.51 18.39 -1.06
CA VAL A 280 24.42 17.26 -0.78
C VAL A 280 25.31 16.94 -1.96
N LEU A 281 24.76 16.91 -3.18
CA LEU A 281 25.52 16.66 -4.42
C LEU A 281 26.60 17.72 -4.65
N THR A 282 26.35 18.98 -4.26
CA THR A 282 27.34 20.05 -4.33
C THR A 282 28.60 19.67 -3.56
N ASP A 283 28.46 19.21 -2.32
CA ASP A 283 29.57 18.81 -1.45
C ASP A 283 30.25 17.52 -1.96
N MET A 284 29.46 16.52 -2.36
CA MET A 284 29.98 15.24 -2.84
C MET A 284 30.80 15.42 -4.13
N PHE A 285 30.31 16.20 -5.12
CA PHE A 285 31.05 16.47 -6.35
C PHE A 285 32.28 17.32 -6.11
N ALA A 286 32.26 18.27 -5.17
CA ALA A 286 33.43 19.01 -4.77
C ALA A 286 34.49 18.11 -4.15
N ALA A 287 34.11 17.17 -3.27
CA ALA A 287 35.00 16.19 -2.68
C ALA A 287 35.63 15.25 -3.73
N ASP A 288 34.89 14.93 -4.80
CA ASP A 288 35.38 14.13 -5.94
C ASP A 288 36.21 14.95 -6.96
N GLY A 289 36.48 16.24 -6.72
CA GLY A 289 37.20 17.14 -7.65
C GLY A 289 36.41 17.46 -8.92
N SER A 290 35.08 17.31 -8.90
CA SER A 290 34.19 17.54 -10.05
C SER A 290 33.53 18.93 -9.96
N ASP A 291 34.33 20.02 -10.04
CA ASP A 291 33.87 21.40 -9.83
C ASP A 291 32.68 21.82 -10.71
N SER A 292 32.68 21.40 -11.97
CA SER A 292 31.59 21.70 -12.91
C SER A 292 30.29 21.11 -12.47
N LYS A 293 30.28 19.84 -11.99
CA LYS A 293 29.06 19.16 -11.45
C LYS A 293 28.64 19.76 -10.13
N SER A 294 29.61 20.09 -9.26
CA SER A 294 29.34 20.79 -8.00
C SER A 294 28.65 22.14 -8.24
N GLY A 295 29.18 22.94 -9.20
CA GLY A 295 28.56 24.20 -9.59
C GLY A 295 27.16 24.05 -10.18
N ALA A 296 26.91 23.02 -11.00
CA ALA A 296 25.58 22.71 -11.54
C ALA A 296 24.58 22.34 -10.42
N ALA A 297 24.96 21.45 -9.50
CA ALA A 297 24.12 21.04 -8.37
C ALA A 297 23.76 22.24 -7.47
N ARG A 298 24.75 23.12 -7.18
CA ARG A 298 24.52 24.38 -6.45
C ARG A 298 23.50 25.27 -7.14
N ASN A 299 23.61 25.46 -8.45
CA ASN A 299 22.64 26.26 -9.20
C ASN A 299 21.26 25.66 -9.21
N ASN A 300 21.13 24.33 -9.34
CA ASN A 300 19.84 23.62 -9.23
C ASN A 300 19.21 23.83 -7.85
N ALA A 301 19.98 23.70 -6.77
CA ALA A 301 19.49 23.96 -5.41
C ALA A 301 18.91 25.38 -5.27
N ARG A 302 19.61 26.39 -5.80
CA ARG A 302 19.14 27.79 -5.81
C ARG A 302 17.85 27.97 -6.60
N GLN A 303 17.75 27.37 -7.80
CA GLN A 303 16.55 27.46 -8.63
C GLN A 303 15.33 26.80 -7.97
N LEU A 304 15.50 25.60 -7.39
CA LEU A 304 14.43 24.91 -6.66
C LEU A 304 14.00 25.69 -5.42
N SER A 305 14.95 26.28 -4.67
CA SER A 305 14.63 27.13 -3.52
C SER A 305 13.89 28.42 -3.94
N ALA A 306 14.23 29.00 -5.09
CA ALA A 306 13.47 30.12 -5.66
C ALA A 306 12.04 29.72 -5.99
N ARG A 307 11.81 28.56 -6.65
CA ARG A 307 10.49 28.04 -6.92
C ARG A 307 9.66 27.85 -5.64
N LEU A 308 10.28 27.35 -4.56
CA LEU A 308 9.63 27.24 -3.27
C LEU A 308 9.19 28.60 -2.74
N ARG A 309 10.08 29.59 -2.75
CA ARG A 309 9.79 30.95 -2.28
C ARG A 309 8.65 31.59 -3.09
N ASP A 310 8.67 31.44 -4.40
CA ASP A 310 7.72 32.11 -5.29
C ASP A 310 6.32 31.50 -5.17
N LYS A 311 6.21 30.18 -4.98
CA LYS A 311 4.92 29.48 -4.95
C LYS A 311 4.42 29.16 -3.54
N PHE A 312 5.32 28.89 -2.59
CA PHE A 312 5.01 28.38 -1.24
C PHE A 312 5.65 29.24 -0.15
N SER A 313 5.61 30.56 -0.29
CA SER A 313 6.30 31.54 0.58
C SER A 313 6.01 31.35 2.09
N GLN A 314 4.82 30.84 2.44
CA GLN A 314 4.41 30.61 3.82
C GLN A 314 4.75 29.21 4.35
N SER A 315 5.37 28.37 3.53
CA SER A 315 5.71 27.01 3.93
C SER A 315 6.99 26.98 4.76
N ASP A 316 7.00 26.18 5.84
CA ASP A 316 8.20 25.89 6.62
C ASP A 316 9.33 25.30 5.74
N PHE A 317 8.99 24.55 4.70
CA PHE A 317 9.97 24.01 3.75
C PHE A 317 10.70 25.12 2.98
N THR A 318 10.09 26.27 2.76
CA THR A 318 10.71 27.41 2.08
C THR A 318 11.84 28.01 2.92
N VAL A 319 11.63 28.22 4.22
CA VAL A 319 12.70 28.74 5.09
C VAL A 319 13.82 27.73 5.30
N ARG A 320 13.50 26.44 5.35
CA ARG A 320 14.50 25.37 5.43
C ARG A 320 15.35 25.30 4.15
N ALA A 321 14.74 25.43 2.98
CA ALA A 321 15.45 25.45 1.71
C ALA A 321 16.38 26.68 1.59
N ALA A 322 15.91 27.84 2.04
CA ALA A 322 16.74 29.06 2.08
C ALA A 322 17.98 28.91 2.99
N ALA A 323 17.81 28.22 4.14
CA ALA A 323 18.94 27.93 5.03
C ALA A 323 19.97 26.99 4.40
N LEU A 324 19.54 25.99 3.59
CA LEU A 324 20.46 25.13 2.85
C LEU A 324 21.22 25.92 1.78
N VAL A 325 20.54 26.77 1.01
CA VAL A 325 21.19 27.61 -0.02
C VAL A 325 22.18 28.57 0.64
N PHE A 326 21.85 29.19 1.77
CA PHE A 326 22.78 30.04 2.52
C PHE A 326 24.04 29.27 2.93
N LYS A 327 23.92 28.05 3.48
CA LYS A 327 25.08 27.20 3.79
C LYS A 327 25.96 26.95 2.56
N LEU A 328 25.37 26.64 1.41
CA LEU A 328 26.09 26.44 0.16
C LEU A 328 26.85 27.72 -0.29
N ASP A 329 26.23 28.89 -0.11
CA ASP A 329 26.82 30.19 -0.48
C ASP A 329 28.00 30.58 0.40
N GLU A 330 27.93 30.23 1.69
CA GLU A 330 28.99 30.44 2.68
C GLU A 330 30.06 29.32 2.68
N GLY A 331 29.91 28.28 1.85
CA GLY A 331 30.86 27.16 1.81
C GLY A 331 30.75 26.24 3.05
N VAL A 332 29.61 26.26 3.75
CA VAL A 332 29.35 25.38 4.90
C VAL A 332 28.83 24.03 4.41
N PRO A 333 29.52 22.92 4.68
CA PRO A 333 29.10 21.61 4.19
C PRO A 333 27.70 21.20 4.72
N VAL A 334 26.89 20.63 3.85
CA VAL A 334 25.58 20.05 4.17
C VAL A 334 25.73 18.55 4.40
N TYR A 335 26.54 17.86 3.59
CA TYR A 335 26.75 16.42 3.71
C TYR A 335 27.91 16.09 4.66
N GLY A 336 27.66 15.17 5.60
CA GLY A 336 28.68 14.74 6.57
C GLY A 336 28.92 15.70 7.71
N SER A 337 28.16 16.81 7.82
CA SER A 337 28.30 17.81 8.90
C SER A 337 27.88 17.29 10.29
N ASP A 338 27.16 16.17 10.36
CA ASP A 338 26.66 15.60 11.62
C ASP A 338 27.72 14.73 12.34
N ARG A 339 28.95 14.70 11.85
CA ARG A 339 30.08 13.90 12.42
C ARG A 339 31.14 14.75 13.14
N GLN A 340 30.79 15.96 13.54
CA GLN A 340 31.68 16.78 14.37
C GLN A 340 31.33 16.67 15.85
#